data_b2aad9d5e52cc9fe0fe44b1e12cf0303
#
_entry.id   b2aad9d5e52cc9fe0fe44b1e12cf0303
#
_cell.length_a   1.000
_cell.length_b   1.000
_cell.length_c   1.000
_cell.angle_alpha   90.00
_cell.angle_beta   90.00
_cell.angle_gamma   90.00
#
_symmetry.space_group_name_H-M   'P 1'
#
loop_
_entity.id
_entity.type
_entity.pdbx_description
1 polymer ?
#
loop_
_entity_poly.entity_id
_entity_poly.type
_entity_poly.pdbx_seq_one_letter_code
_entity_poly.pdbx_strand_id
1 'polypeptide(L)'
;MNEDLILEVIRSMQGEIPDEKLQKLQMNMRCILEGYNVTRKEKELSMIDTGWELNLQEYLLSKNLEGKTQSTIKRYEYELKRLLCYINKPVMKIGAGDVSRYLRCYKAIRKVSNQTLKNVRACFSSFFGWLRDHGKIAENPMMLVENVKVEQRIKKPFDDEERELLLRNCKCLRDKAIMEFLYSTAIRVSELVRLNVEDVRFGEKDLIVYGKGQKERVVYINDKANLYLREYLNERSDTDKALFVSENNPHKRLGKAGIEHLIRRTGLRAGVEKAHPHRFRRTAAKNALN
;
A
#
# COMPACT_ATOMS: atom_id res chain seq x y z
N MET A 1 21.15 -9.95 -35.49
CA MET A 1 21.02 -9.98 -34.03
C MET A 1 20.28 -8.77 -33.47
N ASN A 2 20.65 -7.51 -33.81
CA ASN A 2 19.84 -6.33 -33.42
C ASN A 2 18.45 -6.35 -34.07
N GLU A 3 18.32 -6.81 -35.32
CA GLU A 3 17.04 -6.95 -36.02
C GLU A 3 16.10 -7.96 -35.34
N ASP A 4 16.61 -9.09 -34.87
CA ASP A 4 15.81 -10.12 -34.19
C ASP A 4 15.23 -9.59 -32.87
N LEU A 5 16.00 -8.82 -32.11
CA LEU A 5 15.55 -8.16 -30.89
C LEU A 5 14.43 -7.14 -31.19
N ILE A 6 14.61 -6.35 -32.25
CA ILE A 6 13.60 -5.35 -32.65
C ILE A 6 12.31 -6.05 -33.07
N LEU A 7 12.38 -7.14 -33.83
CA LEU A 7 11.22 -7.92 -34.24
C LEU A 7 10.51 -8.58 -33.05
N GLU A 8 11.26 -9.07 -32.06
CA GLU A 8 10.70 -9.68 -30.83
C GLU A 8 9.94 -8.63 -30.01
N VAL A 9 10.48 -7.41 -29.85
CA VAL A 9 9.79 -6.30 -29.18
C VAL A 9 8.55 -5.86 -29.93
N ILE A 10 8.62 -5.69 -31.26
CA ILE A 10 7.46 -5.30 -32.06
C ILE A 10 6.34 -6.35 -31.99
N ARG A 11 6.67 -7.63 -32.08
CA ARG A 11 5.69 -8.72 -31.94
C ARG A 11 5.03 -8.76 -30.57
N SER A 12 5.78 -8.48 -29.51
CA SER A 12 5.23 -8.49 -28.14
C SER A 12 4.26 -7.33 -27.88
N MET A 13 4.33 -6.27 -28.67
CA MET A 13 3.46 -5.09 -28.57
C MET A 13 2.36 -5.02 -29.64
N GLN A 14 2.32 -6.01 -30.51
CA GLN A 14 1.34 -6.09 -31.58
C GLN A 14 -0.06 -6.35 -31.00
N GLY A 15 -1.02 -5.49 -31.29
CA GLY A 15 -2.37 -5.51 -30.68
C GLY A 15 -2.55 -4.62 -29.45
N GLU A 16 -1.47 -4.17 -28.80
CA GLU A 16 -1.54 -3.22 -27.67
C GLU A 16 -1.34 -1.77 -28.11
N ILE A 17 -0.64 -1.57 -29.24
CA ILE A 17 -0.31 -0.24 -29.77
C ILE A 17 -0.73 -0.14 -31.23
N PRO A 18 -1.26 1.02 -31.69
CA PRO A 18 -1.59 1.26 -33.10
C PRO A 18 -0.37 1.08 -34.02
N ASP A 19 -0.59 0.51 -35.22
CA ASP A 19 0.47 0.15 -36.16
C ASP A 19 1.40 1.30 -36.54
N GLU A 20 0.89 2.51 -36.66
CA GLU A 20 1.68 3.70 -36.92
C GLU A 20 2.72 3.99 -35.83
N LYS A 21 2.35 3.77 -34.56
CA LYS A 21 3.27 3.91 -33.41
C LYS A 21 4.26 2.75 -33.33
N LEU A 22 3.87 1.54 -33.76
CA LEU A 22 4.77 0.40 -33.85
C LEU A 22 5.86 0.64 -34.90
N GLN A 23 5.51 1.18 -36.07
CA GLN A 23 6.49 1.53 -37.11
C GLN A 23 7.48 2.60 -36.61
N LYS A 24 6.98 3.62 -35.90
CA LYS A 24 7.84 4.66 -35.31
C LYS A 24 8.77 4.09 -34.23
N LEU A 25 8.26 3.18 -33.40
CA LEU A 25 9.05 2.47 -32.39
C LEU A 25 10.16 1.63 -33.05
N GLN A 26 9.83 0.88 -34.09
CA GLN A 26 10.79 0.06 -34.85
C GLN A 26 11.91 0.92 -35.44
N MET A 27 11.57 2.07 -36.04
CA MET A 27 12.53 2.99 -36.64
C MET A 27 13.46 3.60 -35.58
N ASN A 28 12.90 4.03 -34.44
CA ASN A 28 13.68 4.58 -33.33
C ASN A 28 14.61 3.52 -32.73
N MET A 29 14.15 2.28 -32.55
CA MET A 29 14.99 1.21 -32.06
C MET A 29 16.16 0.91 -33.00
N ARG A 30 15.94 0.89 -34.31
CA ARG A 30 17.03 0.75 -35.29
C ARG A 30 18.08 1.84 -35.12
N CYS A 31 17.67 3.11 -35.11
CA CYS A 31 18.58 4.22 -34.91
C CYS A 31 19.38 4.18 -33.63
N ILE A 32 18.72 3.83 -32.51
CA ILE A 32 19.37 3.74 -31.20
C ILE A 32 20.35 2.55 -31.13
N LEU A 33 19.98 1.40 -31.69
CA LEU A 33 20.77 0.18 -31.64
C LEU A 33 21.88 0.09 -32.69
N GLU A 34 21.94 1.04 -33.62
CA GLU A 34 22.96 1.08 -34.67
C GLU A 34 24.39 1.29 -34.11
N GLY A 35 24.48 1.95 -32.95
CA GLY A 35 25.75 2.14 -32.21
C GLY A 35 26.06 1.05 -31.15
N TYR A 36 25.23 0.01 -31.02
CA TYR A 36 25.38 -1.01 -29.99
C TYR A 36 25.54 -2.41 -30.59
N ASN A 37 26.52 -3.14 -30.14
CA ASN A 37 26.63 -4.57 -30.39
C ASN A 37 25.82 -5.33 -29.30
N VAL A 38 24.53 -5.55 -29.55
CA VAL A 38 23.68 -6.34 -28.64
C VAL A 38 23.92 -7.81 -28.90
N THR A 39 24.64 -8.49 -28.04
CA THR A 39 24.76 -9.93 -28.03
C THR A 39 23.61 -10.52 -27.22
N ARG A 40 22.84 -11.44 -27.81
CA ARG A 40 21.93 -12.29 -27.04
C ARG A 40 22.79 -13.02 -26.02
N LYS A 41 22.60 -12.71 -24.73
CA LYS A 41 23.12 -13.57 -23.70
C LYS A 41 22.41 -14.89 -23.92
N GLU A 42 23.10 -15.88 -24.50
CA GLU A 42 22.60 -17.23 -24.46
C GLU A 42 22.24 -17.48 -23.01
N LYS A 43 20.98 -17.76 -22.76
CA LYS A 43 20.62 -18.48 -21.55
C LYS A 43 21.37 -19.81 -21.68
N GLU A 44 22.65 -19.83 -21.35
CA GLU A 44 23.16 -21.02 -20.72
C GLU A 44 22.19 -21.29 -19.59
N LEU A 45 21.42 -22.32 -19.78
CA LEU A 45 20.74 -23.08 -18.73
C LEU A 45 21.81 -23.77 -17.86
N SER A 46 22.85 -23.07 -17.45
CA SER A 46 23.33 -23.19 -16.11
C SER A 46 22.23 -22.46 -15.31
N MET A 47 21.23 -23.21 -14.87
CA MET A 47 20.61 -22.93 -13.59
C MET A 47 21.76 -22.81 -12.62
N ILE A 48 22.33 -21.60 -12.48
CA ILE A 48 22.92 -21.22 -11.22
C ILE A 48 21.69 -21.25 -10.34
N ASP A 49 21.48 -22.39 -9.70
CA ASP A 49 20.56 -22.50 -8.60
C ASP A 49 21.04 -21.46 -7.60
N THR A 50 20.48 -20.25 -7.73
CA THR A 50 20.88 -19.16 -6.86
C THR A 50 20.41 -19.45 -5.45
N GLY A 51 19.56 -20.51 -5.31
CA GLY A 51 19.00 -20.97 -4.03
C GLY A 51 18.18 -19.92 -3.28
N TRP A 52 18.03 -18.73 -3.87
CA TRP A 52 17.32 -17.65 -3.19
C TRP A 52 15.82 -17.87 -3.19
N GLU A 53 15.26 -18.55 -4.21
CA GLU A 53 13.83 -18.84 -4.32
C GLU A 53 13.36 -19.70 -3.15
N LEU A 54 14.09 -20.78 -2.87
CA LEU A 54 13.79 -21.66 -1.74
C LEU A 54 13.93 -20.91 -0.41
N ASN A 55 15.01 -20.17 -0.23
CA ASN A 55 15.21 -19.36 0.97
C ASN A 55 14.13 -18.31 1.18
N LEU A 56 13.65 -17.68 0.09
CA LEU A 56 12.55 -16.73 0.15
C LEU A 56 11.24 -17.41 0.55
N GLN A 57 10.94 -18.59 0.00
CA GLN A 57 9.73 -19.34 0.36
C GLN A 57 9.75 -19.75 1.84
N GLU A 58 10.86 -20.32 2.32
CA GLU A 58 11.01 -20.68 3.74
C GLU A 58 10.84 -19.45 4.66
N TYR A 59 11.44 -18.31 4.29
CA TYR A 59 11.27 -17.07 5.03
C TYR A 59 9.81 -16.60 5.07
N LEU A 60 9.09 -16.62 3.94
CA LEU A 60 7.69 -16.20 3.89
C LEU A 60 6.78 -17.13 4.70
N LEU A 61 7.05 -18.45 4.69
CA LEU A 61 6.37 -19.41 5.54
C LEU A 61 6.64 -19.13 7.03
N SER A 62 7.89 -18.87 7.42
CA SER A 62 8.25 -18.45 8.77
C SER A 62 7.47 -17.20 9.20
N LYS A 63 7.34 -16.19 8.34
CA LYS A 63 6.57 -14.97 8.62
C LYS A 63 5.07 -15.22 8.74
N ASN A 64 4.55 -16.21 8.03
CA ASN A 64 3.16 -16.64 8.18
C ASN A 64 2.93 -17.32 9.54
N LEU A 65 3.82 -18.20 9.96
CA LEU A 65 3.79 -18.83 11.30
C LEU A 65 3.93 -17.81 12.43
N GLU A 66 4.70 -16.73 12.22
CA GLU A 66 4.77 -15.59 13.16
C GLU A 66 3.47 -14.77 13.24
N GLY A 67 2.42 -15.14 12.50
CA GLY A 67 1.14 -14.42 12.49
C GLY A 67 1.17 -13.08 11.75
N LYS A 68 2.12 -12.86 10.82
CA LYS A 68 2.10 -11.67 9.97
C LYS A 68 0.91 -11.70 9.02
N THR A 69 0.30 -10.53 8.78
CA THR A 69 -0.84 -10.43 7.85
C THR A 69 -0.44 -10.76 6.42
N GLN A 70 -1.36 -11.32 5.63
CA GLN A 70 -1.14 -11.64 4.21
C GLN A 70 -0.66 -10.43 3.40
N SER A 71 -1.14 -9.22 3.72
CA SER A 71 -0.68 -7.99 3.07
C SER A 71 0.79 -7.67 3.38
N THR A 72 1.26 -7.99 4.58
CA THR A 72 2.67 -7.82 4.97
C THR A 72 3.54 -8.86 4.25
N ILE A 73 3.09 -10.11 4.18
CA ILE A 73 3.80 -11.20 3.50
C ILE A 73 3.93 -10.90 2.00
N LYS A 74 2.84 -10.51 1.32
CA LYS A 74 2.88 -10.10 -0.10
C LYS A 74 3.82 -8.93 -0.35
N ARG A 75 3.88 -7.97 0.56
CA ARG A 75 4.84 -6.85 0.45
C ARG A 75 6.28 -7.34 0.60
N TYR A 76 6.57 -8.22 1.55
CA TYR A 76 7.89 -8.80 1.73
C TYR A 76 8.32 -9.58 0.49
N GLU A 77 7.45 -10.44 -0.02
CA GLU A 77 7.67 -11.20 -1.25
C GLU A 77 8.00 -10.28 -2.42
N TYR A 78 7.18 -9.25 -2.65
CA TYR A 78 7.36 -8.30 -3.74
C TYR A 78 8.70 -7.57 -3.68
N GLU A 79 9.05 -7.01 -2.51
CA GLU A 79 10.29 -6.23 -2.37
C GLU A 79 11.53 -7.13 -2.41
N LEU A 80 11.47 -8.32 -1.81
CA LEU A 80 12.59 -9.27 -1.81
C LEU A 80 12.82 -9.90 -3.17
N LYS A 81 11.78 -10.33 -3.89
CA LYS A 81 11.92 -10.81 -5.28
C LYS A 81 12.63 -9.78 -6.15
N ARG A 82 12.26 -8.52 -6.04
CA ARG A 82 12.89 -7.45 -6.83
C ARG A 82 14.37 -7.24 -6.49
N LEU A 83 14.72 -7.29 -5.20
CA LEU A 83 16.11 -7.21 -4.78
C LEU A 83 16.92 -8.40 -5.33
N LEU A 84 16.43 -9.62 -5.09
CA LEU A 84 17.13 -10.85 -5.42
C LEU A 84 17.28 -11.05 -6.93
N CYS A 85 16.25 -10.76 -7.71
CA CYS A 85 16.33 -10.74 -9.18
C CYS A 85 17.31 -9.68 -9.70
N TYR A 86 17.36 -8.48 -9.08
CA TYR A 86 18.31 -7.45 -9.49
C TYR A 86 19.77 -7.85 -9.22
N ILE A 87 20.03 -8.43 -8.04
CA ILE A 87 21.38 -8.84 -7.66
C ILE A 87 21.81 -10.11 -8.41
N ASN A 88 20.90 -11.05 -8.61
CA ASN A 88 21.10 -12.33 -9.31
C ASN A 88 22.36 -13.08 -8.86
N LYS A 89 22.50 -13.25 -7.54
CA LYS A 89 23.60 -13.99 -6.90
C LYS A 89 23.06 -14.97 -5.86
N PRO A 90 23.77 -16.08 -5.55
CA PRO A 90 23.47 -16.89 -4.38
C PRO A 90 23.44 -16.03 -3.12
N VAL A 91 22.49 -16.30 -2.20
CA VAL A 91 22.32 -15.48 -0.97
C VAL A 91 23.60 -15.34 -0.14
N MET A 92 24.43 -16.37 -0.11
CA MET A 92 25.73 -16.37 0.60
C MET A 92 26.76 -15.39 0.00
N LYS A 93 26.60 -15.00 -1.28
CA LYS A 93 27.50 -14.08 -1.99
C LYS A 93 26.96 -12.65 -2.07
N ILE A 94 25.81 -12.37 -1.47
CA ILE A 94 25.22 -11.02 -1.45
C ILE A 94 25.89 -10.20 -0.36
N GLY A 95 26.65 -9.20 -0.76
CA GLY A 95 27.33 -8.28 0.16
C GLY A 95 26.56 -6.96 0.38
N ALA A 96 27.00 -6.18 1.35
CA ALA A 96 26.44 -4.86 1.66
C ALA A 96 26.49 -3.89 0.46
N GLY A 97 27.55 -3.99 -0.37
CA GLY A 97 27.70 -3.19 -1.59
C GLY A 97 26.61 -3.45 -2.63
N ASP A 98 26.17 -4.71 -2.78
CA ASP A 98 25.11 -5.09 -3.70
C ASP A 98 23.77 -4.47 -3.26
N VAL A 99 23.43 -4.61 -1.98
CA VAL A 99 22.19 -4.06 -1.40
C VAL A 99 22.20 -2.53 -1.44
N SER A 100 23.33 -1.89 -1.10
CA SER A 100 23.46 -0.42 -1.15
C SER A 100 23.30 0.11 -2.58
N ARG A 101 23.86 -0.57 -3.58
CA ARG A 101 23.70 -0.23 -5.00
C ARG A 101 22.24 -0.32 -5.40
N TYR A 102 21.57 -1.42 -5.06
CA TYR A 102 20.14 -1.58 -5.33
C TYR A 102 19.30 -0.45 -4.72
N LEU A 103 19.51 -0.13 -3.43
CA LEU A 103 18.73 0.94 -2.76
C LEU A 103 18.93 2.31 -3.40
N ARG A 104 20.17 2.62 -3.86
CA ARG A 104 20.45 3.85 -4.61
C ARG A 104 19.71 3.88 -5.94
N CYS A 105 19.78 2.81 -6.72
CA CYS A 105 19.05 2.67 -7.98
C CYS A 105 17.53 2.74 -7.76
N TYR A 106 17.02 2.03 -6.75
CA TYR A 106 15.59 2.05 -6.39
C TYR A 106 15.10 3.47 -6.10
N LYS A 107 15.87 4.25 -5.33
CA LYS A 107 15.53 5.64 -5.00
C LYS A 107 15.57 6.52 -6.23
N ALA A 108 16.60 6.41 -7.06
CA ALA A 108 16.80 7.23 -8.26
C ALA A 108 15.69 7.00 -9.31
N ILE A 109 15.43 5.74 -9.63
CA ILE A 109 14.47 5.37 -10.68
C ILE A 109 13.03 5.64 -10.24
N ARG A 110 12.66 5.26 -9.01
CA ARG A 110 11.28 5.36 -8.51
C ARG A 110 10.95 6.68 -7.84
N LYS A 111 11.92 7.54 -7.61
CA LYS A 111 11.76 8.84 -6.93
C LYS A 111 10.98 8.73 -5.60
N VAL A 112 11.18 7.63 -4.87
CA VAL A 112 10.47 7.35 -3.63
C VAL A 112 10.97 8.22 -2.46
N SER A 113 10.07 8.45 -1.48
CA SER A 113 10.43 9.15 -0.26
C SER A 113 11.43 8.37 0.60
N ASN A 114 12.19 9.06 1.45
CA ASN A 114 13.08 8.42 2.42
C ASN A 114 12.32 7.47 3.37
N GLN A 115 11.06 7.78 3.71
CA GLN A 115 10.22 6.88 4.52
C GLN A 115 9.94 5.56 3.80
N THR A 116 9.65 5.60 2.50
CA THR A 116 9.46 4.39 1.68
C THR A 116 10.75 3.58 1.62
N LEU A 117 11.88 4.24 1.37
CA LEU A 117 13.19 3.60 1.31
C LEU A 117 13.57 2.94 2.65
N LYS A 118 13.29 3.62 3.78
CA LYS A 118 13.47 3.05 5.13
C LYS A 118 12.64 1.78 5.33
N ASN A 119 11.39 1.78 4.86
CA ASN A 119 10.51 0.61 4.97
C ASN A 119 11.00 -0.57 4.10
N VAL A 120 11.51 -0.29 2.90
CA VAL A 120 12.12 -1.31 2.02
C VAL A 120 13.39 -1.87 2.66
N ARG A 121 14.27 -1.01 3.17
CA ARG A 121 15.48 -1.44 3.91
C ARG A 121 15.13 -2.32 5.11
N ALA A 122 14.09 -1.99 5.87
CA ALA A 122 13.64 -2.80 7.01
C ALA A 122 13.16 -4.20 6.58
N CYS A 123 12.52 -4.30 5.41
CA CYS A 123 12.16 -5.60 4.82
C CYS A 123 13.41 -6.44 4.54
N PHE A 124 14.43 -5.85 3.92
CA PHE A 124 15.70 -6.55 3.64
C PHE A 124 16.43 -6.94 4.92
N SER A 125 16.46 -6.05 5.91
CA SER A 125 17.07 -6.34 7.22
C SER A 125 16.40 -7.53 7.91
N SER A 126 15.07 -7.66 7.80
CA SER A 126 14.34 -8.81 8.34
C SER A 126 14.69 -10.12 7.63
N PHE A 127 14.84 -10.09 6.30
CA PHE A 127 15.19 -11.28 5.52
C PHE A 127 16.63 -11.74 5.77
N PHE A 128 17.60 -10.84 5.65
CA PHE A 128 19.00 -11.20 5.88
C PHE A 128 19.29 -11.54 7.35
N GLY A 129 18.54 -10.95 8.29
CA GLY A 129 18.59 -11.37 9.69
C GLY A 129 18.13 -12.81 9.85
N TRP A 130 16.99 -13.16 9.25
CA TRP A 130 16.46 -14.51 9.25
C TRP A 130 17.44 -15.52 8.61
N LEU A 131 18.05 -15.17 7.47
CA LEU A 131 19.04 -16.02 6.81
C LEU A 131 20.25 -16.32 7.73
N ARG A 132 20.76 -15.31 8.44
CA ARG A 132 21.85 -15.47 9.40
C ARG A 132 21.43 -16.37 10.56
N ASP A 133 20.26 -16.11 11.14
CA ASP A 133 19.76 -16.83 12.32
C ASP A 133 19.47 -18.32 12.03
N HIS A 134 19.26 -18.66 10.73
CA HIS A 134 19.10 -20.04 10.25
C HIS A 134 20.37 -20.63 9.60
N GLY A 135 21.52 -19.99 9.79
CA GLY A 135 22.79 -20.49 9.29
C GLY A 135 22.95 -20.51 7.76
N LYS A 136 22.07 -19.82 7.03
CA LYS A 136 22.11 -19.75 5.57
C LYS A 136 23.19 -18.78 5.05
N ILE A 137 23.58 -17.81 5.87
CA ILE A 137 24.68 -16.86 5.64
C ILE A 137 25.46 -16.68 6.94
N ALA A 138 26.77 -16.44 6.82
CA ALA A 138 27.64 -16.23 7.99
C ALA A 138 27.37 -14.86 8.64
N GLU A 139 27.28 -13.81 7.83
CA GLU A 139 27.10 -12.44 8.30
C GLU A 139 25.92 -11.76 7.62
N ASN A 140 25.25 -10.88 8.35
CA ASN A 140 24.15 -10.11 7.81
C ASN A 140 24.66 -8.87 7.07
N PRO A 141 24.55 -8.79 5.72
CA PRO A 141 25.07 -7.66 4.95
C PRO A 141 24.42 -6.32 5.32
N MET A 142 23.22 -6.34 5.92
CA MET A 142 22.51 -5.13 6.33
C MET A 142 23.16 -4.37 7.49
N MET A 143 24.09 -5.00 8.20
CA MET A 143 24.85 -4.34 9.28
C MET A 143 25.73 -3.20 8.75
N LEU A 144 26.24 -3.34 7.52
CA LEU A 144 27.10 -2.35 6.86
C LEU A 144 26.33 -1.44 5.89
N VAL A 145 25.02 -1.68 5.67
CA VAL A 145 24.20 -0.82 4.83
C VAL A 145 23.73 0.40 5.62
N GLU A 146 23.98 1.59 5.09
CA GLU A 146 23.66 2.86 5.73
C GLU A 146 22.18 2.99 6.10
N ASN A 147 21.93 3.65 7.25
CA ASN A 147 20.58 3.96 7.68
C ASN A 147 20.00 5.15 6.90
N VAL A 148 18.76 5.01 6.48
CA VAL A 148 18.04 6.09 5.80
C VAL A 148 17.51 7.07 6.82
N LYS A 149 18.06 8.28 6.84
CA LYS A 149 17.53 9.38 7.66
C LYS A 149 16.17 9.83 7.14
N VAL A 150 15.19 9.93 8.03
CA VAL A 150 13.83 10.37 7.73
C VAL A 150 13.51 11.54 8.63
N GLU A 151 13.13 12.65 8.03
CA GLU A 151 12.60 13.78 8.79
C GLU A 151 11.28 13.43 9.46
N GLN A 152 11.20 13.61 10.73
CA GLN A 152 9.94 13.48 11.48
C GLN A 152 9.13 14.77 11.31
N ARG A 153 8.11 14.73 10.47
CA ARG A 153 7.18 15.85 10.33
C ARG A 153 5.95 15.60 11.20
N ILE A 154 5.61 16.57 12.02
CA ILE A 154 4.35 16.56 12.79
C ILE A 154 3.19 16.59 11.78
N LYS A 155 2.37 15.58 11.83
CA LYS A 155 1.18 15.50 10.98
C LYS A 155 0.02 16.21 11.67
N LYS A 156 -0.35 17.39 11.18
CA LYS A 156 -1.42 18.21 11.74
C LYS A 156 -2.78 17.46 11.74
N PRO A 157 -3.55 17.51 12.86
CA PRO A 157 -4.95 17.13 12.88
C PRO A 157 -5.79 18.12 12.06
N PHE A 158 -7.08 17.84 11.86
CA PHE A 158 -8.01 18.89 11.42
C PHE A 158 -8.24 19.87 12.56
N ASP A 159 -8.41 21.14 12.23
CA ASP A 159 -9.05 22.11 13.13
C ASP A 159 -10.60 22.06 12.97
N ASP A 160 -11.31 22.83 13.77
CA ASP A 160 -12.77 22.78 13.77
C ASP A 160 -13.37 23.42 12.50
N GLU A 161 -12.71 24.44 11.94
CA GLU A 161 -13.11 25.07 10.69
C GLU A 161 -12.97 24.09 9.52
N GLU A 162 -11.81 23.43 9.38
CA GLU A 162 -11.58 22.40 8.35
C GLU A 162 -12.61 21.27 8.44
N ARG A 163 -12.98 20.85 9.66
CA ARG A 163 -14.00 19.81 9.87
C ARG A 163 -15.37 20.27 9.40
N GLU A 164 -15.79 21.47 9.76
CA GLU A 164 -17.06 22.03 9.37
C GLU A 164 -17.14 22.22 7.83
N LEU A 165 -16.06 22.71 7.22
CA LEU A 165 -15.95 22.83 5.76
C LEU A 165 -16.08 21.47 5.07
N LEU A 166 -15.48 20.41 5.61
CA LEU A 166 -15.62 19.05 5.08
C LEU A 166 -17.08 18.60 5.13
N LEU A 167 -17.77 18.78 6.27
CA LEU A 167 -19.17 18.37 6.44
C LEU A 167 -20.12 19.14 5.52
N ARG A 168 -19.94 20.45 5.36
CA ARG A 168 -20.75 21.29 4.47
C ARG A 168 -20.58 20.90 2.99
N ASN A 169 -19.41 20.39 2.62
CA ASN A 169 -19.08 19.97 1.26
C ASN A 169 -19.34 18.48 0.99
N CYS A 170 -19.97 17.75 1.91
CA CYS A 170 -20.47 16.40 1.66
C CYS A 170 -21.64 16.43 0.66
N LYS A 171 -21.67 15.46 -0.26
CA LYS A 171 -22.72 15.38 -1.29
C LYS A 171 -24.03 14.78 -0.79
N CYS A 172 -23.95 13.87 0.17
CA CYS A 172 -25.08 13.09 0.67
C CYS A 172 -24.92 12.77 2.16
N LEU A 173 -25.99 12.26 2.78
CA LEU A 173 -25.99 11.88 4.21
C LEU A 173 -24.96 10.78 4.51
N ARG A 174 -24.77 9.82 3.61
CA ARG A 174 -23.72 8.79 3.76
C ARG A 174 -22.34 9.40 4.00
N ASP A 175 -21.94 10.39 3.21
CA ASP A 175 -20.63 11.02 3.28
C ASP A 175 -20.45 11.74 4.62
N LYS A 176 -21.50 12.43 5.09
CA LYS A 176 -21.53 13.06 6.42
C LYS A 176 -21.42 12.02 7.53
N ALA A 177 -22.20 10.96 7.44
CA ALA A 177 -22.18 9.86 8.41
C ALA A 177 -20.80 9.22 8.49
N ILE A 178 -20.13 8.93 7.36
CA ILE A 178 -18.77 8.37 7.33
C ILE A 178 -17.78 9.31 8.05
N MET A 179 -17.83 10.61 7.78
CA MET A 179 -16.87 11.56 8.36
C MET A 179 -17.05 11.73 9.86
N GLU A 180 -18.29 11.91 10.32
CA GLU A 180 -18.57 12.03 11.75
C GLU A 180 -18.32 10.72 12.49
N PHE A 181 -18.62 9.58 11.88
CA PHE A 181 -18.33 8.28 12.46
C PHE A 181 -16.82 8.05 12.64
N LEU A 182 -16.01 8.39 11.63
CA LEU A 182 -14.53 8.30 11.72
C LEU A 182 -13.96 9.25 12.78
N TYR A 183 -14.55 10.43 12.91
CA TYR A 183 -14.14 11.40 13.92
C TYR A 183 -14.52 10.94 15.32
N SER A 184 -15.76 10.53 15.53
CA SER A 184 -16.27 10.09 16.83
C SER A 184 -15.55 8.87 17.36
N THR A 185 -15.48 7.82 16.55
CA THR A 185 -14.96 6.51 16.97
C THR A 185 -13.44 6.37 16.87
N ALA A 186 -12.78 7.26 16.14
CA ALA A 186 -11.35 7.18 15.85
C ALA A 186 -10.87 5.82 15.30
N ILE A 187 -11.75 5.01 14.71
CA ILE A 187 -11.40 3.71 14.14
C ILE A 187 -10.55 3.83 12.87
N ARG A 188 -9.87 2.75 12.50
CA ARG A 188 -9.14 2.69 11.23
C ARG A 188 -10.12 2.47 10.07
N VAL A 189 -9.79 3.01 8.89
CA VAL A 189 -10.62 2.76 7.70
C VAL A 189 -10.78 1.27 7.39
N SER A 190 -9.77 0.44 7.70
CA SER A 190 -9.84 -1.00 7.53
C SER A 190 -10.76 -1.70 8.53
N GLU A 191 -11.01 -1.10 9.68
CA GLU A 191 -12.02 -1.54 10.66
C GLU A 191 -13.40 -1.10 10.18
N LEU A 192 -13.56 0.16 9.79
CA LEU A 192 -14.81 0.72 9.27
C LEU A 192 -15.43 -0.09 8.13
N VAL A 193 -14.64 -0.47 7.13
CA VAL A 193 -15.14 -1.20 5.95
C VAL A 193 -15.64 -2.61 6.24
N ARG A 194 -15.34 -3.15 7.41
CA ARG A 194 -15.78 -4.49 7.83
C ARG A 194 -17.10 -4.47 8.60
N LEU A 195 -17.49 -3.30 9.11
CA LEU A 195 -18.68 -3.17 9.93
C LEU A 195 -19.96 -3.46 9.14
N ASN A 196 -20.87 -4.13 9.81
CA ASN A 196 -22.26 -4.29 9.42
C ASN A 196 -23.16 -3.36 10.23
N VAL A 197 -24.39 -3.21 9.83
CA VAL A 197 -25.39 -2.42 10.58
C VAL A 197 -25.61 -3.02 11.96
N GLU A 198 -25.64 -4.34 12.07
CA GLU A 198 -25.83 -5.11 13.32
C GLU A 198 -24.69 -4.95 14.34
N ASP A 199 -23.48 -4.56 13.90
CA ASP A 199 -22.34 -4.35 14.82
C ASP A 199 -22.51 -3.06 15.66
N VAL A 200 -23.44 -2.17 15.30
CA VAL A 200 -23.66 -0.90 15.98
C VAL A 200 -24.78 -1.02 17.00
N ARG A 201 -24.49 -0.83 18.26
CA ARG A 201 -25.49 -0.76 19.33
C ARG A 201 -25.98 0.68 19.47
N PHE A 202 -27.04 1.02 18.74
CA PHE A 202 -27.55 2.38 18.64
C PHE A 202 -28.09 2.96 19.96
N GLY A 203 -28.58 2.11 20.88
CA GLY A 203 -29.03 2.51 22.21
C GLY A 203 -27.89 2.93 23.10
N GLU A 204 -26.87 2.10 23.18
CA GLU A 204 -25.64 2.29 23.97
C GLU A 204 -24.65 3.24 23.29
N LYS A 205 -24.86 3.53 22.00
CA LYS A 205 -24.00 4.37 21.18
C LYS A 205 -22.54 3.88 21.16
N ASP A 206 -22.35 2.59 20.99
CA ASP A 206 -21.04 1.96 20.95
C ASP A 206 -21.00 0.79 19.97
N LEU A 207 -19.81 0.26 19.77
CA LEU A 207 -19.55 -0.95 18.99
C LEU A 207 -18.21 -1.58 19.38
N ILE A 208 -18.06 -2.88 19.09
CA ILE A 208 -16.80 -3.59 19.26
C ILE A 208 -16.06 -3.60 17.91
N VAL A 209 -14.78 -3.24 17.94
CA VAL A 209 -13.91 -3.30 16.76
C VAL A 209 -12.70 -4.18 17.02
N TYR A 210 -12.28 -4.92 15.98
CA TYR A 210 -11.12 -5.79 16.00
C TYR A 210 -9.89 -5.06 15.45
N GLY A 211 -8.93 -4.81 16.34
CA GLY A 211 -7.67 -4.15 16.01
C GLY A 211 -6.60 -5.08 15.44
N LYS A 212 -5.37 -4.58 15.33
CA LYS A 212 -4.21 -5.37 14.94
C LYS A 212 -3.97 -6.50 15.97
N GLY A 213 -3.83 -7.74 15.48
CA GLY A 213 -3.64 -8.92 16.32
C GLY A 213 -4.94 -9.40 16.96
N GLN A 214 -6.10 -9.15 16.34
CA GLN A 214 -7.44 -9.57 16.79
C GLN A 214 -7.82 -9.07 18.21
N LYS A 215 -7.17 -8.01 18.69
CA LYS A 215 -7.54 -7.40 19.96
C LYS A 215 -8.85 -6.64 19.81
N GLU A 216 -9.84 -7.02 20.60
CA GLU A 216 -11.12 -6.33 20.70
C GLU A 216 -10.98 -5.04 21.50
N ARG A 217 -11.75 -4.03 21.10
CA ARG A 217 -11.96 -2.84 21.91
C ARG A 217 -13.34 -2.26 21.65
N VAL A 218 -13.97 -1.78 22.68
CA VAL A 218 -15.19 -0.97 22.59
C VAL A 218 -14.79 0.44 22.10
N VAL A 219 -15.59 0.99 21.21
CA VAL A 219 -15.50 2.38 20.78
C VAL A 219 -16.87 3.03 20.85
N TYR A 220 -16.92 4.30 21.21
CA TYR A 220 -18.15 5.04 21.45
C TYR A 220 -18.48 5.97 20.29
N ILE A 221 -19.77 6.14 20.05
CA ILE A 221 -20.34 7.00 19.00
C ILE A 221 -20.98 8.19 19.69
N ASN A 222 -20.54 9.42 19.36
CA ASN A 222 -21.16 10.63 19.89
C ASN A 222 -22.54 10.87 19.24
N ASP A 223 -23.34 11.76 19.84
CA ASP A 223 -24.72 12.02 19.42
C ASP A 223 -24.79 12.48 17.97
N LYS A 224 -23.86 13.32 17.52
CA LYS A 224 -23.84 13.84 16.15
C LYS A 224 -23.58 12.74 15.13
N ALA A 225 -22.63 11.85 15.40
CA ALA A 225 -22.33 10.71 14.52
C ALA A 225 -23.47 9.69 14.52
N ASN A 226 -24.10 9.45 15.67
CA ASN A 226 -25.27 8.57 15.80
C ASN A 226 -26.47 9.12 15.01
N LEU A 227 -26.71 10.43 15.07
CA LEU A 227 -27.78 11.09 14.31
C LEU A 227 -27.58 10.92 12.80
N TYR A 228 -26.42 11.35 12.26
CA TYR A 228 -26.14 11.21 10.83
C TYR A 228 -26.14 9.76 10.35
N LEU A 229 -25.71 8.83 11.21
CA LEU A 229 -25.74 7.40 10.87
C LEU A 229 -27.17 6.89 10.75
N ARG A 230 -28.08 7.27 11.68
CA ARG A 230 -29.50 6.90 11.62
C ARG A 230 -30.18 7.53 10.41
N GLU A 231 -29.95 8.81 10.13
CA GLU A 231 -30.50 9.49 8.97
C GLU A 231 -30.07 8.80 7.67
N TYR A 232 -28.78 8.48 7.53
CA TYR A 232 -28.27 7.74 6.38
C TYR A 232 -28.91 6.37 6.23
N LEU A 233 -29.03 5.60 7.31
CA LEU A 233 -29.62 4.26 7.27
C LEU A 233 -31.11 4.30 6.91
N ASN A 234 -31.83 5.34 7.34
CA ASN A 234 -33.24 5.55 7.00
C ASN A 234 -33.45 5.92 5.51
N GLU A 235 -32.47 6.57 4.87
CA GLU A 235 -32.49 6.85 3.42
C GLU A 235 -32.16 5.62 2.56
N ARG A 236 -31.54 4.59 3.14
CA ARG A 236 -31.14 3.41 2.37
C ARG A 236 -32.34 2.63 1.89
N SER A 237 -32.28 2.26 0.60
CA SER A 237 -33.29 1.40 -0.03
C SER A 237 -32.78 -0.01 -0.36
N ASP A 238 -31.50 -0.31 -0.06
CA ASP A 238 -30.89 -1.59 -0.29
C ASP A 238 -30.99 -2.51 0.95
N THR A 239 -30.66 -3.81 0.75
CA THR A 239 -30.69 -4.84 1.80
C THR A 239 -29.30 -5.34 2.18
N ASP A 240 -28.20 -4.70 1.73
CA ASP A 240 -26.85 -5.10 2.07
C ASP A 240 -26.59 -4.88 3.57
N LYS A 241 -26.03 -5.89 4.22
CA LYS A 241 -25.73 -5.82 5.65
C LYS A 241 -24.61 -4.85 6.03
N ALA A 242 -23.80 -4.40 5.06
CA ALA A 242 -22.69 -3.49 5.32
C ALA A 242 -23.17 -2.16 5.92
N LEU A 243 -22.42 -1.63 6.89
CA LEU A 243 -22.73 -0.33 7.50
C LEU A 243 -22.74 0.80 6.47
N PHE A 244 -21.78 0.79 5.53
CA PHE A 244 -21.70 1.78 4.45
C PHE A 244 -21.60 1.11 3.08
N VAL A 245 -22.45 1.56 2.15
CA VAL A 245 -22.53 1.05 0.77
C VAL A 245 -22.24 2.14 -0.27
N SER A 246 -21.98 1.72 -1.52
CA SER A 246 -21.82 2.62 -2.66
C SER A 246 -23.16 3.31 -3.01
N GLU A 247 -23.09 4.51 -3.60
CA GLU A 247 -24.30 5.22 -4.11
C GLU A 247 -24.87 4.56 -5.35
N ASN A 248 -24.03 3.94 -6.16
CA ASN A 248 -24.44 3.37 -7.45
C ASN A 248 -24.94 1.94 -7.28
N ASN A 249 -25.93 1.58 -8.06
CA ASN A 249 -26.40 0.20 -8.17
C ASN A 249 -25.36 -0.70 -8.87
N PRO A 250 -25.19 -1.96 -8.36
CA PRO A 250 -25.76 -2.46 -7.12
C PRO A 250 -25.05 -1.85 -5.91
N HIS A 251 -25.80 -1.48 -4.88
CA HIS A 251 -25.28 -0.91 -3.63
C HIS A 251 -24.41 -1.95 -2.91
N LYS A 252 -23.09 -1.93 -3.17
CA LYS A 252 -22.14 -2.85 -2.57
C LYS A 252 -21.41 -2.20 -1.41
N ARG A 253 -20.96 -3.04 -0.46
CA ARG A 253 -20.08 -2.63 0.64
C ARG A 253 -18.98 -1.69 0.15
N LEU A 254 -18.87 -0.53 0.80
CA LEU A 254 -17.86 0.47 0.45
C LEU A 254 -16.47 0.00 0.92
N GLY A 255 -15.56 -0.14 -0.02
CA GLY A 255 -14.19 -0.56 0.27
C GLY A 255 -13.30 0.59 0.74
N LYS A 256 -12.12 0.25 1.27
CA LYS A 256 -11.12 1.22 1.77
C LYS A 256 -10.79 2.30 0.74
N ALA A 257 -10.52 1.93 -0.51
CA ALA A 257 -10.20 2.87 -1.59
C ALA A 257 -11.37 3.84 -1.86
N GLY A 258 -12.62 3.35 -1.77
CA GLY A 258 -13.83 4.18 -1.94
C GLY A 258 -13.93 5.25 -0.84
N ILE A 259 -13.74 4.88 0.43
CA ILE A 259 -13.75 5.83 1.55
C ILE A 259 -12.59 6.84 1.44
N GLU A 260 -11.38 6.39 1.13
CA GLU A 260 -10.22 7.27 0.94
C GLU A 260 -10.44 8.25 -0.22
N HIS A 261 -11.03 7.79 -1.32
CA HIS A 261 -11.38 8.62 -2.48
C HIS A 261 -12.45 9.65 -2.14
N LEU A 262 -13.53 9.22 -1.46
CA LEU A 262 -14.61 10.10 -0.99
C LEU A 262 -14.05 11.25 -0.15
N ILE A 263 -13.28 10.94 0.90
CA ILE A 263 -12.73 11.95 1.82
C ILE A 263 -11.79 12.90 1.07
N ARG A 264 -10.93 12.39 0.19
CA ARG A 264 -10.03 13.22 -0.62
C ARG A 264 -10.80 14.16 -1.55
N ARG A 265 -11.83 13.66 -2.24
CA ARG A 265 -12.67 14.49 -3.13
C ARG A 265 -13.42 15.56 -2.36
N THR A 266 -13.95 15.23 -1.19
CA THR A 266 -14.62 16.21 -0.34
C THR A 266 -13.61 17.26 0.16
N GLY A 267 -12.41 16.84 0.55
CA GLY A 267 -11.34 17.77 0.91
C GLY A 267 -10.99 18.75 -0.22
N LEU A 268 -10.88 18.28 -1.46
CA LEU A 268 -10.62 19.14 -2.62
C LEU A 268 -11.75 20.17 -2.83
N ARG A 269 -13.04 19.76 -2.69
CA ARG A 269 -14.18 20.68 -2.80
C ARG A 269 -14.22 21.71 -1.68
N ALA A 270 -13.82 21.29 -0.48
CA ALA A 270 -13.80 22.13 0.72
C ALA A 270 -12.57 23.02 0.85
N GLY A 271 -11.60 22.92 -0.07
CA GLY A 271 -10.31 23.61 0.06
C GLY A 271 -9.42 23.06 1.20
N VAL A 272 -9.75 21.89 1.74
CA VAL A 272 -9.01 21.26 2.85
C VAL A 272 -7.94 20.32 2.33
N GLU A 273 -6.68 20.73 2.47
CA GLU A 273 -5.55 19.92 2.00
C GLU A 273 -5.36 18.63 2.79
N LYS A 274 -4.86 17.61 2.10
CA LYS A 274 -4.46 16.32 2.71
C LYS A 274 -5.57 15.68 3.55
N ALA A 275 -6.84 15.84 3.15
CA ALA A 275 -7.95 15.15 3.78
C ALA A 275 -7.85 13.63 3.54
N HIS A 276 -7.80 12.85 4.62
CA HIS A 276 -7.71 11.39 4.57
C HIS A 276 -8.14 10.78 5.92
N PRO A 277 -8.57 9.49 5.98
CA PRO A 277 -9.13 8.88 7.19
C PRO A 277 -8.26 8.98 8.44
N HIS A 278 -6.95 8.78 8.31
CA HIS A 278 -6.04 8.87 9.45
C HIS A 278 -5.94 10.29 10.07
N ARG A 279 -6.34 11.35 9.33
CA ARG A 279 -6.35 12.70 9.87
C ARG A 279 -7.52 12.87 10.85
N PHE A 280 -8.69 12.26 10.59
CA PHE A 280 -9.81 12.19 11.54
C PHE A 280 -9.40 11.52 12.86
N ARG A 281 -8.73 10.37 12.77
CA ARG A 281 -8.25 9.66 13.96
C ARG A 281 -7.25 10.49 14.78
N ARG A 282 -6.36 11.25 14.12
CA ARG A 282 -5.43 12.17 14.84
C ARG A 282 -6.18 13.31 15.51
N THR A 283 -7.21 13.84 14.85
CA THR A 283 -8.06 14.90 15.41
C THR A 283 -8.79 14.42 16.65
N ALA A 284 -9.44 13.25 16.58
CA ALA A 284 -10.10 12.65 17.73
C ALA A 284 -9.13 12.39 18.89
N ALA A 285 -7.93 11.87 18.60
CA ALA A 285 -6.92 11.63 19.63
C ALA A 285 -6.40 12.93 20.29
N LYS A 286 -6.24 14.01 19.52
CA LYS A 286 -5.88 15.32 20.06
C LYS A 286 -6.96 15.85 21.00
N ASN A 287 -8.23 15.77 20.56
CA ASN A 287 -9.35 16.32 21.34
C ASN A 287 -9.67 15.51 22.59
N ALA A 288 -9.26 14.25 22.65
CA ALA A 288 -9.39 13.42 23.85
C ALA A 288 -8.29 13.68 24.89
N LEU A 289 -7.23 14.42 24.52
CA LEU A 289 -6.12 14.79 25.42
C LEU A 289 -6.23 16.22 25.96
N ASN A 290 -7.12 17.01 25.39
CA ASN A 290 -7.46 18.37 25.85
C ASN A 290 -8.72 18.34 26.73
#